data_b9dcba36f8fea00edb02b9b57722e6cc
#
_entry.id   b9dcba36f8fea00edb02b9b57722e6cc
#
_cell.length_a   1.000
_cell.length_b   1.000
_cell.length_c   1.000
_cell.angle_alpha   90.00
_cell.angle_beta   90.00
_cell.angle_gamma   90.00
#
_symmetry.space_group_name_H-M   'P 1'
#
loop_
_entity.id
_entity.type
_entity.pdbx_description
1 polymer ?
#
loop_
_entity_poly.entity_id
_entity_poly.type
_entity_poly.pdbx_seq_one_letter_code
_entity_poly.pdbx_strand_id
1 'polypeptide(L)'
;MNTKFDPAELMVTRNSSANRFEITIAGHLARVDYRMSGNRMIITHTEVPEVLRGKGVAEQLVAFVVRYARKEGLEAECDYASRVLNRL
;
A
#
# COMPACT_ATOMS: atom_id res chain seq x y z
N MET A 1 -8.32 8.28 21.29
CA MET A 1 -7.51 8.55 20.10
C MET A 1 -7.11 7.25 19.44
N ASN A 2 -7.20 7.20 18.14
CA ASN A 2 -6.85 5.99 17.40
C ASN A 2 -5.35 5.74 17.43
N THR A 3 -4.98 4.50 17.76
CA THR A 3 -3.61 4.07 17.68
C THR A 3 -3.28 3.50 16.32
N LYS A 4 -4.31 3.25 15.49
CA LYS A 4 -4.14 2.77 14.13
C LYS A 4 -4.32 3.93 13.16
N PHE A 5 -3.59 3.86 12.06
CA PHE A 5 -3.73 4.84 11.00
C PHE A 5 -4.95 4.50 10.15
N ASP A 6 -5.82 5.46 9.96
CA ASP A 6 -6.96 5.33 9.07
C ASP A 6 -6.47 5.58 7.63
N PRO A 7 -6.71 4.67 6.68
CA PRO A 7 -6.30 4.90 5.29
C PRO A 7 -6.80 6.23 4.73
N ALA A 8 -7.96 6.70 5.18
CA ALA A 8 -8.49 7.99 4.71
C ALA A 8 -7.68 9.16 5.23
N GLU A 9 -6.95 8.99 6.33
CA GLU A 9 -6.12 10.03 6.92
C GLU A 9 -4.69 9.97 6.44
N LEU A 10 -4.30 8.87 5.79
CA LEU A 10 -2.94 8.73 5.29
C LEU A 10 -2.78 9.56 4.02
N MET A 11 -1.73 10.34 3.99
CA MET A 11 -1.37 11.13 2.81
C MET A 11 -0.58 10.26 1.84
N VAL A 12 -1.25 9.25 1.30
CA VAL A 12 -0.61 8.33 0.37
C VAL A 12 -0.50 8.98 -1.00
N THR A 13 0.68 8.97 -1.54
CA THR A 13 0.97 9.54 -2.85
C THR A 13 1.36 8.44 -3.81
N ARG A 14 0.77 8.46 -5.01
CA ARG A 14 1.20 7.56 -6.06
C ARG A 14 2.36 8.18 -6.83
N ASN A 15 3.50 7.50 -6.80
CA ASN A 15 4.65 7.88 -7.58
C ASN A 15 4.70 6.99 -8.82
N SER A 16 4.01 7.41 -9.89
CA SER A 16 3.87 6.57 -11.07
C SER A 16 5.18 6.39 -11.84
N SER A 17 6.08 7.34 -11.78
CA SER A 17 7.37 7.20 -12.45
C SER A 17 8.26 6.16 -11.78
N ALA A 18 8.08 5.92 -10.49
CA ALA A 18 8.82 4.90 -9.76
C ALA A 18 8.00 3.63 -9.54
N ASN A 19 6.75 3.58 -10.02
CA ASN A 19 5.84 2.46 -9.85
C ASN A 19 5.66 2.08 -8.38
N ARG A 20 5.29 3.07 -7.57
CA ARG A 20 5.07 2.83 -6.15
C ARG A 20 4.05 3.79 -5.57
N PHE A 21 3.46 3.38 -4.43
CA PHE A 21 2.70 4.26 -3.55
C PHE A 21 3.58 4.54 -2.35
N GLU A 22 3.54 5.77 -1.87
CA GLU A 22 4.43 6.22 -0.79
C GLU A 22 3.63 6.97 0.26
N ILE A 23 4.08 6.83 1.50
CA ILE A 23 3.59 7.67 2.59
C ILE A 23 4.75 7.94 3.54
N THR A 24 4.81 9.17 4.06
CA THR A 24 5.77 9.53 5.08
C THR A 24 5.03 9.72 6.39
N ILE A 25 5.43 8.98 7.40
CA ILE A 25 4.86 9.05 8.73
C ILE A 25 5.98 9.36 9.71
N ALA A 26 5.85 10.47 10.43
CA ALA A 26 6.87 10.91 11.40
C ALA A 26 8.28 10.91 10.80
N GLY A 27 8.41 11.36 9.55
CA GLY A 27 9.69 11.43 8.88
C GLY A 27 10.19 10.13 8.29
N HIS A 28 9.41 9.05 8.39
CA HIS A 28 9.80 7.73 7.87
C HIS A 28 8.97 7.36 6.66
N LEU A 29 9.64 6.95 5.60
CA LEU A 29 8.98 6.60 4.34
C LEU A 29 8.60 5.13 4.32
N ALA A 30 7.32 4.85 4.11
CA ALA A 30 6.82 3.51 3.81
C ALA A 30 6.34 3.50 2.36
N ARG A 31 6.44 2.36 1.69
CA ARG A 31 6.07 2.28 0.29
C ARG A 31 5.54 0.92 -0.09
N VAL A 32 4.75 0.91 -1.18
CA VAL A 32 4.28 -0.31 -1.84
C VAL A 32 4.72 -0.20 -3.29
N ASP A 33 5.57 -1.12 -3.73
CA ASP A 33 6.02 -1.18 -5.11
C ASP A 33 5.08 -2.06 -5.92
N TYR A 34 4.85 -1.69 -7.17
CA TYR A 34 3.98 -2.45 -8.05
C TYR A 34 4.53 -2.42 -9.48
N ARG A 35 4.01 -3.32 -10.31
CA ARG A 35 4.21 -3.23 -11.75
C ARG A 35 2.86 -3.38 -12.43
N MET A 36 2.74 -2.83 -13.62
CA MET A 36 1.51 -2.92 -14.40
C MET A 36 1.65 -4.00 -15.45
N SER A 37 0.59 -4.77 -15.63
CA SER A 37 0.50 -5.76 -16.70
C SER A 37 -0.92 -5.64 -17.27
N GLY A 38 -1.07 -4.91 -18.37
CA GLY A 38 -2.38 -4.57 -18.89
C GLY A 38 -3.16 -3.75 -17.87
N ASN A 39 -4.34 -4.23 -17.49
CA ASN A 39 -5.16 -3.57 -16.46
C ASN A 39 -4.92 -4.15 -15.06
N ARG A 40 -3.83 -4.89 -14.86
CA ARG A 40 -3.52 -5.51 -13.59
C ARG A 40 -2.39 -4.78 -12.90
N MET A 41 -2.62 -4.39 -11.67
CA MET A 41 -1.62 -3.78 -10.80
C MET A 41 -1.08 -4.87 -9.89
N ILE A 42 0.17 -5.26 -10.10
CA ILE A 42 0.78 -6.36 -9.38
C ILE A 42 1.73 -5.80 -8.34
N ILE A 43 1.36 -5.94 -7.07
CA ILE A 43 2.19 -5.47 -5.96
C ILE A 43 3.36 -6.42 -5.83
N THR A 44 4.58 -5.89 -5.93
CA THR A 44 5.79 -6.69 -5.91
C THR A 44 6.54 -6.65 -4.58
N HIS A 45 6.34 -5.57 -3.81
CA HIS A 45 7.07 -5.42 -2.56
C HIS A 45 6.40 -4.36 -1.69
N THR A 46 6.46 -4.55 -0.39
CA THR A 46 6.01 -3.54 0.58
C THR A 46 7.12 -3.34 1.59
N GLU A 47 7.50 -2.09 1.80
CA GLU A 47 8.57 -1.73 2.71
C GLU A 47 8.03 -0.78 3.77
N VAL A 48 8.16 -1.18 5.05
CA VAL A 48 7.76 -0.34 6.18
C VAL A 48 8.95 -0.24 7.12
N PRO A 49 9.42 0.98 7.44
CA PRO A 49 10.51 1.14 8.40
C PRO A 49 10.21 0.48 9.73
N GLU A 50 11.26 -0.02 10.37
CA GLU A 50 11.11 -0.78 11.61
C GLU A 50 10.31 -0.02 12.66
N VAL A 51 10.54 1.30 12.78
CA VAL A 51 9.85 2.11 13.78
C VAL A 51 8.34 2.17 13.58
N LEU A 52 7.86 1.86 12.37
CA LEU A 52 6.44 1.86 12.06
C LEU A 52 5.82 0.46 12.07
N ARG A 53 6.62 -0.56 12.26
CA ARG A 53 6.12 -1.93 12.25
C ARG A 53 5.29 -2.21 13.49
N GLY A 54 4.36 -3.15 13.34
CA GLY A 54 3.47 -3.52 14.44
C GLY A 54 2.30 -2.58 14.63
N LYS A 55 2.16 -1.57 13.76
CA LYS A 55 1.08 -0.58 13.84
C LYS A 55 0.06 -0.73 12.72
N GLY A 56 0.18 -1.79 11.94
CA GLY A 56 -0.76 -2.05 10.84
C GLY A 56 -0.53 -1.20 9.61
N VAL A 57 0.62 -0.54 9.49
CA VAL A 57 0.88 0.37 8.37
C VAL A 57 0.93 -0.39 7.06
N ALA A 58 1.64 -1.52 7.00
CA ALA A 58 1.75 -2.30 5.77
C ALA A 58 0.38 -2.76 5.27
N GLU A 59 -0.45 -3.26 6.18
CA GLU A 59 -1.78 -3.75 5.82
C GLU A 59 -2.67 -2.62 5.33
N GLN A 60 -2.60 -1.46 5.97
CA GLN A 60 -3.40 -0.31 5.55
C GLN A 60 -2.93 0.25 4.22
N LEU A 61 -1.61 0.24 3.97
CA LEU A 61 -1.08 0.65 2.67
C LEU A 61 -1.56 -0.26 1.56
N VAL A 62 -1.46 -1.57 1.76
CA VAL A 62 -1.91 -2.53 0.75
C VAL A 62 -3.41 -2.38 0.52
N ALA A 63 -4.19 -2.22 1.59
CA ALA A 63 -5.63 -2.00 1.46
C ALA A 63 -5.94 -0.73 0.66
N PHE A 64 -5.18 0.33 0.90
CA PHE A 64 -5.33 1.56 0.14
C PHE A 64 -5.07 1.32 -1.35
N VAL A 65 -3.98 0.61 -1.68
CA VAL A 65 -3.61 0.33 -3.06
C VAL A 65 -4.69 -0.50 -3.76
N VAL A 66 -5.22 -1.50 -3.07
CA VAL A 66 -6.29 -2.34 -3.62
C VAL A 66 -7.54 -1.52 -3.91
N ARG A 67 -7.95 -0.66 -2.98
CA ARG A 67 -9.10 0.21 -3.21
C ARG A 67 -8.86 1.19 -4.34
N TYR A 68 -7.66 1.73 -4.42
CA TYR A 68 -7.28 2.61 -5.51
C TYR A 68 -7.40 1.89 -6.86
N ALA A 69 -6.86 0.68 -6.94
CA ALA A 69 -6.92 -0.11 -8.17
C ALA A 69 -8.37 -0.36 -8.59
N ARG A 70 -9.22 -0.76 -7.65
CA ARG A 70 -10.62 -1.00 -7.94
C ARG A 70 -11.34 0.26 -8.43
N LYS A 71 -11.04 1.38 -7.81
CA LYS A 71 -11.64 2.66 -8.21
C LYS A 71 -11.25 3.04 -9.62
N GLU A 72 -10.02 2.69 -10.02
CA GLU A 72 -9.52 2.98 -11.36
C GLU A 72 -9.86 1.89 -12.38
N GLY A 73 -10.65 0.91 -12.00
CA GLY A 73 -11.02 -0.17 -12.90
C GLY A 73 -9.91 -1.18 -13.15
N LEU A 74 -8.93 -1.24 -12.25
CA LEU A 74 -7.80 -2.16 -12.35
C LEU A 74 -8.01 -3.35 -11.44
N GLU A 75 -7.34 -4.46 -11.77
CA GLU A 75 -7.26 -5.60 -10.88
C GLU A 75 -5.98 -5.49 -10.06
N ALA A 76 -6.07 -5.84 -8.77
CA ALA A 76 -4.90 -5.83 -7.90
C ALA A 76 -4.55 -7.26 -7.51
N GLU A 77 -3.28 -7.63 -7.67
CA GLU A 77 -2.80 -8.93 -7.23
C GLU A 77 -1.29 -8.87 -6.98
N CYS A 78 -0.76 -9.78 -6.18
CA CYS A 78 0.66 -10.08 -6.12
C CYS A 78 0.92 -11.17 -5.08
N ASP A 79 2.13 -11.72 -5.10
CA ASP A 79 2.50 -12.79 -4.18
C ASP A 79 2.48 -12.33 -2.72
N TYR A 80 2.94 -11.12 -2.46
CA TYR A 80 2.96 -10.61 -1.10
C TYR A 80 1.57 -10.18 -0.66
N ALA A 81 0.86 -9.45 -1.52
CA ALA A 81 -0.43 -8.86 -1.16
C ALA A 81 -1.50 -9.92 -0.90
N SER A 82 -1.39 -11.10 -1.53
CA SER A 82 -2.40 -12.12 -1.33
C SER A 82 -2.47 -12.57 0.13
N ARG A 83 -1.33 -12.59 0.83
CA ARG A 83 -1.33 -12.92 2.26
C ARG A 83 -1.99 -11.85 3.09
N VAL A 84 -1.72 -10.59 2.78
CA VAL A 84 -2.29 -9.46 3.50
C VAL A 84 -3.79 -9.38 3.26
N LEU A 85 -4.20 -9.55 2.00
CA LEU A 85 -5.61 -9.49 1.63
C LEU A 85 -6.43 -10.58 2.31
N ASN A 86 -5.86 -11.75 2.51
CA ASN A 86 -6.56 -12.83 3.20
C ASN A 86 -6.81 -12.54 4.67
N ARG A 87 -6.12 -11.57 5.24
CA ARG A 87 -6.34 -11.14 6.61
C ARG A 87 -7.32 -9.99 6.71
N LEU A 88 -7.55 -9.34 5.61
CA LEU A 88 -8.46 -8.19 5.55
C LEU A 88 -9.88 -8.64 5.28
#